data_73e048e6f63a0a9b1a388972aa92cd47
#
_entry.id   73e048e6f63a0a9b1a388972aa92cd47
#
_cell.length_a   1.000
_cell.length_b   1.000
_cell.length_c   1.000
_cell.angle_alpha   90.00
_cell.angle_beta   90.00
_cell.angle_gamma   90.00
#
_symmetry.space_group_name_H-M   'P 1'
#
loop_
_entity.id
_entity.type
_entity.pdbx_description
1 polymer ?
#
loop_
_entity_poly.entity_id
_entity_poly.type
_entity_poly.pdbx_seq_one_letter_code
_entity_poly.pdbx_strand_id
1 'polypeptide(L)'
;LPNAKDALAAQTIQTNSMIVVYNIAGCVQRGASSCVGNALGAKKAKEAKMYATASLISAFLGTLLISALYYMFGFECMNFLYSNDRDPSTRTILDDYVKPLTNLVSLFMLLDGVQLGLTGVVTGAGFQSKTMPALFVSYWMLALPVGVFLAFKRKMSLMGLWIGMLLGVFLHTIWVLFVVFGGEIFKNSKWTIDWVEAVLRAFELAVARDDEKDASTTVDDDEEEEEEEEE
;
A
#
# COMPACT_ATOMS: atom_id res chain seq x y z
N LEU A 1 -20.52 21.43 -8.02
CA LEU A 1 -20.61 20.42 -9.07
C LEU A 1 -21.99 20.50 -9.72
N PRO A 2 -22.12 20.48 -11.05
CA PRO A 2 -23.41 20.26 -11.70
C PRO A 2 -23.96 18.91 -11.21
N ASN A 3 -25.25 18.87 -10.89
CA ASN A 3 -25.92 17.67 -10.35
C ASN A 3 -25.20 17.07 -9.13
N ALA A 4 -24.96 17.89 -8.11
CA ALA A 4 -24.20 17.48 -6.93
C ALA A 4 -24.80 16.25 -6.21
N LYS A 5 -26.13 16.08 -6.25
CA LYS A 5 -26.81 14.92 -5.66
C LYS A 5 -26.43 13.61 -6.38
N ASP A 6 -26.44 13.61 -7.69
CA ASP A 6 -26.12 12.44 -8.50
C ASP A 6 -24.63 12.08 -8.38
N ALA A 7 -23.76 13.09 -8.38
CA ALA A 7 -22.33 12.91 -8.15
C ALA A 7 -22.05 12.32 -6.74
N LEU A 8 -22.76 12.76 -5.70
CA LEU A 8 -22.63 12.23 -4.36
C LEU A 8 -23.15 10.79 -4.27
N ALA A 9 -24.28 10.49 -4.90
CA ALA A 9 -24.81 9.12 -4.97
C ALA A 9 -23.84 8.17 -5.70
N ALA A 10 -23.30 8.59 -6.84
CA ALA A 10 -22.29 7.83 -7.58
C ALA A 10 -21.02 7.60 -6.74
N GLN A 11 -20.55 8.61 -6.01
CA GLN A 11 -19.42 8.49 -5.08
C GLN A 11 -19.70 7.46 -3.99
N THR A 12 -20.91 7.46 -3.44
CA THR A 12 -21.33 6.52 -2.38
C THR A 12 -21.33 5.07 -2.92
N ILE A 13 -21.94 4.85 -4.08
CA ILE A 13 -21.95 3.55 -4.75
C ILE A 13 -20.51 3.05 -4.98
N GLN A 14 -19.66 3.91 -5.52
CA GLN A 14 -18.27 3.62 -5.82
C GLN A 14 -17.48 3.27 -4.54
N THR A 15 -17.62 4.07 -3.50
CA THR A 15 -16.93 3.86 -2.23
C THR A 15 -17.37 2.57 -1.54
N ASN A 16 -18.67 2.27 -1.55
CA ASN A 16 -19.21 1.04 -0.96
C ASN A 16 -18.67 -0.21 -1.69
N SER A 17 -18.55 -0.16 -3.01
CA SER A 17 -17.98 -1.28 -3.78
C SER A 17 -16.49 -1.46 -3.50
N MET A 18 -15.74 -0.40 -3.28
CA MET A 18 -14.31 -0.43 -2.96
C MET A 18 -14.01 -0.92 -1.55
N ILE A 19 -14.91 -0.71 -0.58
CA ILE A 19 -14.62 -0.98 0.84
C ILE A 19 -14.26 -2.45 1.10
N VAL A 20 -14.86 -3.37 0.37
CA VAL A 20 -14.55 -4.80 0.47
C VAL A 20 -13.11 -5.07 0.03
N VAL A 21 -12.72 -4.51 -1.11
CA VAL A 21 -11.38 -4.64 -1.69
C VAL A 21 -10.34 -3.98 -0.80
N TYR A 22 -10.64 -2.79 -0.31
CA TYR A 22 -9.79 -2.03 0.59
C TYR A 22 -9.48 -2.78 1.90
N ASN A 23 -10.47 -3.48 2.44
CA ASN A 23 -10.26 -4.31 3.64
C ASN A 23 -9.28 -5.47 3.39
N ILE A 24 -9.33 -6.11 2.22
CA ILE A 24 -8.39 -7.17 1.86
C ILE A 24 -6.96 -6.62 1.77
N ALA A 25 -6.75 -5.51 1.05
CA ALA A 25 -5.45 -4.85 0.96
C ALA A 25 -4.94 -4.38 2.34
N GLY A 26 -5.84 -3.86 3.18
CA GLY A 26 -5.55 -3.48 4.57
C GLY A 26 -5.14 -4.66 5.47
N CYS A 27 -5.61 -5.87 5.20
CA CYS A 27 -5.13 -7.07 5.90
C CYS A 27 -3.66 -7.35 5.57
N VAL A 28 -3.27 -7.23 4.30
CA VAL A 28 -1.86 -7.41 3.87
C VAL A 28 -0.99 -6.35 4.53
N GLN A 29 -1.41 -5.09 4.57
CA GLN A 29 -0.69 -4.00 5.24
C GLN A 29 -0.45 -4.29 6.72
N ARG A 30 -1.49 -4.70 7.45
CA ARG A 30 -1.39 -5.03 8.88
C ARG A 30 -0.50 -6.24 9.12
N GLY A 31 -0.65 -7.28 8.30
CA GLY A 31 0.19 -8.48 8.33
C GLY A 31 1.66 -8.15 8.09
N ALA A 32 1.96 -7.37 7.05
CA ALA A 32 3.31 -6.90 6.75
C ALA A 32 3.92 -6.13 7.93
N SER A 33 3.18 -5.17 8.49
CA SER A 33 3.64 -4.37 9.63
C SER A 33 3.94 -5.24 10.85
N SER A 34 3.07 -6.19 11.17
CA SER A 34 3.23 -7.07 12.32
C SER A 34 4.41 -8.04 12.14
N CYS A 35 4.50 -8.73 10.99
CA CYS A 35 5.56 -9.72 10.75
C CYS A 35 6.94 -9.06 10.69
N VAL A 36 7.07 -7.95 9.94
CA VAL A 36 8.34 -7.20 9.84
C VAL A 36 8.74 -6.62 11.21
N GLY A 37 7.79 -6.00 11.93
CA GLY A 37 8.06 -5.43 13.24
C GLY A 37 8.47 -6.47 14.28
N ASN A 38 7.80 -7.62 14.32
CA ASN A 38 8.15 -8.71 15.23
C ASN A 38 9.53 -9.29 14.92
N ALA A 39 9.85 -9.52 13.65
CA ALA A 39 11.15 -10.05 13.24
C ALA A 39 12.29 -9.08 13.58
N LEU A 40 12.09 -7.77 13.36
CA LEU A 40 13.07 -6.75 13.75
C LEU A 40 13.20 -6.63 15.28
N GLY A 41 12.11 -6.72 16.02
CA GLY A 41 12.12 -6.74 17.48
C GLY A 41 12.85 -7.95 18.05
N ALA A 42 12.73 -9.11 17.39
CA ALA A 42 13.49 -10.33 17.70
C ALA A 42 14.94 -10.30 17.20
N LYS A 43 15.39 -9.22 16.55
CA LYS A 43 16.73 -9.05 15.94
C LYS A 43 17.01 -10.01 14.77
N LYS A 44 15.99 -10.53 14.11
CA LYS A 44 16.07 -11.47 12.99
C LYS A 44 15.91 -10.75 11.66
N ALA A 45 16.96 -10.06 11.20
CA ALA A 45 16.90 -9.22 10.01
C ALA A 45 16.64 -10.01 8.72
N LYS A 46 17.17 -11.25 8.62
CA LYS A 46 16.91 -12.12 7.45
C LYS A 46 15.42 -12.45 7.31
N GLU A 47 14.76 -12.80 8.44
CA GLU A 47 13.32 -13.05 8.48
C GLU A 47 12.51 -11.78 8.16
N ALA A 48 12.90 -10.63 8.72
CA ALA A 48 12.26 -9.35 8.44
C ALA A 48 12.29 -9.01 6.93
N LYS A 49 13.45 -9.20 6.27
CA LYS A 49 13.60 -9.00 4.83
C LYS A 49 12.74 -9.98 4.04
N MET A 50 12.68 -11.24 4.44
CA MET A 50 11.81 -12.25 3.81
C MET A 50 10.33 -11.88 3.94
N TYR A 51 9.86 -11.50 5.13
CA TYR A 51 8.49 -11.06 5.34
C TYR A 51 8.13 -9.79 4.56
N ALA A 52 9.04 -8.81 4.50
CA ALA A 52 8.85 -7.61 3.70
C ALA A 52 8.68 -7.96 2.22
N THR A 53 9.57 -8.79 1.65
CA THR A 53 9.50 -9.20 0.25
C THR A 53 8.24 -10.01 -0.03
N ALA A 54 7.90 -10.99 0.81
CA ALA A 54 6.68 -11.78 0.67
C ALA A 54 5.42 -10.93 0.73
N SER A 55 5.37 -9.96 1.65
CA SER A 55 4.24 -9.03 1.77
C SER A 55 4.07 -8.14 0.55
N LEU A 56 5.18 -7.64 -0.03
CA LEU A 56 5.13 -6.81 -1.23
C LEU A 56 4.67 -7.61 -2.46
N ILE A 57 5.15 -8.83 -2.62
CA ILE A 57 4.70 -9.73 -3.70
C ILE A 57 3.21 -10.05 -3.53
N SER A 58 2.79 -10.40 -2.31
CA SER A 58 1.39 -10.70 -2.01
C SER A 58 0.47 -9.49 -2.22
N ALA A 59 0.91 -8.29 -1.83
CA ALA A 59 0.20 -7.04 -2.08
C ALA A 59 0.04 -6.80 -3.59
N PHE A 60 1.13 -6.90 -4.35
CA PHE A 60 1.09 -6.68 -5.80
C PHE A 60 0.20 -7.69 -6.53
N LEU A 61 0.40 -9.00 -6.30
CA LEU A 61 -0.39 -10.03 -6.97
C LEU A 61 -1.86 -10.01 -6.54
N GLY A 62 -2.12 -9.84 -5.25
CA GLY A 62 -3.48 -9.76 -4.72
C GLY A 62 -4.25 -8.55 -5.26
N THR A 63 -3.64 -7.38 -5.26
CA THR A 63 -4.29 -6.16 -5.78
C THR A 63 -4.39 -6.16 -7.29
N LEU A 64 -3.43 -6.76 -8.01
CA LEU A 64 -3.52 -6.95 -9.46
C LEU A 64 -4.72 -7.82 -9.83
N LEU A 65 -4.88 -8.97 -9.16
CA LEU A 65 -6.02 -9.86 -9.38
C LEU A 65 -7.35 -9.15 -9.09
N ILE A 66 -7.46 -8.50 -7.93
CA ILE A 66 -8.68 -7.81 -7.52
C ILE A 66 -9.00 -6.63 -8.45
N SER A 67 -8.00 -5.84 -8.81
CA SER A 67 -8.15 -4.72 -9.75
C SER A 67 -8.59 -5.21 -11.13
N ALA A 68 -8.04 -6.31 -11.62
CA ALA A 68 -8.45 -6.93 -12.88
C ALA A 68 -9.90 -7.44 -12.81
N LEU A 69 -10.29 -8.11 -11.74
CA LEU A 69 -11.68 -8.54 -11.53
C LEU A 69 -12.64 -7.35 -11.44
N TYR A 70 -12.23 -6.29 -10.75
CA TYR A 70 -13.04 -5.08 -10.65
C TYR A 70 -13.16 -4.35 -12.00
N TYR A 71 -12.10 -4.33 -12.80
CA TYR A 71 -12.13 -3.79 -14.16
C TYR A 71 -13.11 -4.56 -15.06
N MET A 72 -13.11 -5.91 -14.96
CA MET A 72 -13.95 -6.77 -15.78
C MET A 72 -15.41 -6.81 -15.32
N PHE A 73 -15.65 -6.89 -14.03
CA PHE A 73 -16.96 -7.19 -13.46
C PHE A 73 -17.51 -6.12 -12.52
N GLY A 74 -16.71 -5.12 -12.15
CA GLY A 74 -17.09 -4.14 -11.12
C GLY A 74 -18.36 -3.37 -11.47
N PHE A 75 -18.49 -2.91 -12.72
CA PHE A 75 -19.70 -2.23 -13.16
C PHE A 75 -20.92 -3.16 -13.17
N GLU A 76 -20.76 -4.38 -13.66
CA GLU A 76 -21.85 -5.37 -13.70
C GLU A 76 -22.34 -5.74 -12.29
N CYS A 77 -21.43 -5.91 -11.35
CA CYS A 77 -21.77 -6.13 -9.94
C CYS A 77 -22.55 -4.94 -9.36
N MET A 78 -22.08 -3.71 -9.59
CA MET A 78 -22.77 -2.51 -9.13
C MET A 78 -24.14 -2.36 -9.79
N ASN A 79 -24.22 -2.60 -11.09
CA ASN A 79 -25.47 -2.58 -11.83
C ASN A 79 -26.45 -3.63 -11.27
N PHE A 80 -25.99 -4.86 -11.02
CA PHE A 80 -26.81 -5.91 -10.41
C PHE A 80 -27.33 -5.53 -9.01
N LEU A 81 -26.46 -4.97 -8.16
CA LEU A 81 -26.81 -4.62 -6.78
C LEU A 81 -27.78 -3.44 -6.68
N TYR A 82 -27.62 -2.43 -7.56
CA TYR A 82 -28.38 -1.18 -7.48
C TYR A 82 -29.47 -1.04 -8.55
N SER A 83 -29.49 -1.86 -9.61
CA SER A 83 -30.50 -1.76 -10.66
C SER A 83 -31.89 -2.26 -10.23
N ASN A 84 -31.97 -2.93 -9.07
CA ASN A 84 -33.25 -3.41 -8.51
C ASN A 84 -34.11 -2.30 -7.93
N ASP A 85 -33.54 -1.09 -7.71
CA ASP A 85 -34.28 0.12 -7.43
C ASP A 85 -35.03 0.52 -8.71
N ARG A 86 -36.36 0.53 -8.61
CA ARG A 86 -37.27 0.90 -9.72
C ARG A 86 -37.20 2.37 -10.12
N ASP A 87 -36.27 3.13 -9.53
CA ASP A 87 -36.11 4.55 -9.79
C ASP A 87 -35.25 4.78 -11.05
N PRO A 88 -35.79 5.39 -12.11
CA PRO A 88 -35.06 5.75 -13.33
C PRO A 88 -33.82 6.60 -13.06
N SER A 89 -33.81 7.39 -11.97
CA SER A 89 -32.68 8.23 -11.59
C SER A 89 -31.43 7.43 -11.23
N THR A 90 -31.59 6.28 -10.57
CA THR A 90 -30.47 5.39 -10.19
C THR A 90 -29.78 4.84 -11.43
N ARG A 91 -30.52 4.50 -12.47
CA ARG A 91 -29.98 4.01 -13.74
C ARG A 91 -29.12 5.08 -14.45
N THR A 92 -29.61 6.32 -14.47
CA THR A 92 -28.85 7.44 -15.02
C THR A 92 -27.55 7.67 -14.25
N ILE A 93 -27.57 7.56 -12.91
CA ILE A 93 -26.37 7.69 -12.07
C ILE A 93 -25.36 6.59 -12.40
N LEU A 94 -25.82 5.34 -12.57
CA LEU A 94 -24.94 4.23 -12.91
C LEU A 94 -24.28 4.41 -14.27
N ASP A 95 -25.03 4.79 -15.30
CA ASP A 95 -24.52 4.88 -16.67
C ASP A 95 -23.65 6.14 -16.86
N ASP A 96 -24.07 7.31 -16.35
CA ASP A 96 -23.42 8.58 -16.60
C ASP A 96 -22.22 8.86 -15.70
N TYR A 97 -22.24 8.34 -14.46
CA TYR A 97 -21.19 8.63 -13.47
C TYR A 97 -20.40 7.40 -13.06
N VAL A 98 -21.04 6.28 -12.71
CA VAL A 98 -20.34 5.13 -12.14
C VAL A 98 -19.55 4.36 -13.21
N LYS A 99 -20.16 4.09 -14.36
CA LYS A 99 -19.54 3.35 -15.45
C LYS A 99 -18.22 3.98 -15.96
N PRO A 100 -18.16 5.29 -16.26
CA PRO A 100 -16.91 5.93 -16.67
C PRO A 100 -15.82 5.90 -15.57
N LEU A 101 -16.24 5.92 -14.29
CA LEU A 101 -15.32 5.90 -13.17
C LEU A 101 -14.72 4.52 -12.91
N THR A 102 -15.41 3.44 -13.24
CA THR A 102 -15.00 2.07 -12.88
C THR A 102 -13.59 1.76 -13.37
N ASN A 103 -13.25 2.16 -14.59
CA ASN A 103 -11.92 1.93 -15.14
C ASN A 103 -10.83 2.72 -14.40
N LEU A 104 -11.10 3.98 -14.05
CA LEU A 104 -10.18 4.83 -13.30
C LEU A 104 -9.98 4.30 -11.88
N VAL A 105 -11.07 3.84 -11.26
CA VAL A 105 -11.04 3.29 -9.91
C VAL A 105 -10.31 1.94 -9.86
N SER A 106 -10.43 1.10 -10.90
CA SER A 106 -9.64 -0.14 -10.96
C SER A 106 -8.13 0.14 -10.98
N LEU A 107 -7.69 1.14 -11.73
CA LEU A 107 -6.30 1.59 -11.73
C LEU A 107 -5.90 2.18 -10.36
N PHE A 108 -6.78 2.97 -9.75
CA PHE A 108 -6.58 3.48 -8.40
C PHE A 108 -6.40 2.34 -7.39
N MET A 109 -7.25 1.32 -7.42
CA MET A 109 -7.15 0.15 -6.53
C MET A 109 -5.82 -0.58 -6.65
N LEU A 110 -5.29 -0.73 -7.87
CA LEU A 110 -4.00 -1.37 -8.10
C LEU A 110 -2.87 -0.58 -7.43
N LEU A 111 -2.83 0.73 -7.66
CA LEU A 111 -1.77 1.58 -7.10
C LEU A 111 -1.90 1.71 -5.58
N ASP A 112 -3.10 1.91 -5.08
CA ASP A 112 -3.38 2.06 -3.64
C ASP A 112 -3.05 0.77 -2.86
N GLY A 113 -3.39 -0.39 -3.41
CA GLY A 113 -3.06 -1.66 -2.78
C GLY A 113 -1.56 -1.94 -2.70
N VAL A 114 -0.80 -1.60 -3.75
CA VAL A 114 0.67 -1.66 -3.71
C VAL A 114 1.22 -0.69 -2.67
N GLN A 115 0.69 0.54 -2.62
CA GLN A 115 1.05 1.55 -1.63
C GLN A 115 0.78 1.06 -0.20
N LEU A 116 -0.37 0.42 0.05
CA LEU A 116 -0.72 -0.14 1.37
C LEU A 116 0.29 -1.22 1.78
N GLY A 117 0.67 -2.12 0.89
CA GLY A 117 1.71 -3.13 1.14
C GLY A 117 3.05 -2.50 1.53
N LEU A 118 3.51 -1.51 0.75
CA LEU A 118 4.74 -0.75 1.04
C LEU A 118 4.66 -0.03 2.39
N THR A 119 3.53 0.63 2.67
CA THR A 119 3.30 1.34 3.93
C THR A 119 3.32 0.37 5.12
N GLY A 120 2.82 -0.87 4.95
CA GLY A 120 2.91 -1.91 5.96
C GLY A 120 4.35 -2.24 6.34
N VAL A 121 5.22 -2.44 5.35
CA VAL A 121 6.65 -2.69 5.56
C VAL A 121 7.33 -1.51 6.27
N VAL A 122 7.09 -0.28 5.81
CA VAL A 122 7.65 0.94 6.40
C VAL A 122 7.20 1.14 7.84
N THR A 123 5.92 0.83 8.13
CA THR A 123 5.37 0.92 9.48
C THR A 123 5.97 -0.15 10.39
N GLY A 124 6.11 -1.38 9.92
CA GLY A 124 6.75 -2.47 10.66
C GLY A 124 8.22 -2.19 10.96
N ALA A 125 8.92 -1.50 10.04
CA ALA A 125 10.29 -1.05 10.25
C ALA A 125 10.42 0.21 11.14
N GLY A 126 9.32 0.84 11.57
CA GLY A 126 9.34 2.04 12.42
C GLY A 126 9.62 3.35 11.68
N PHE A 127 9.57 3.36 10.35
CA PHE A 127 9.90 4.54 9.52
C PHE A 127 8.68 5.36 9.06
N GLN A 128 7.53 5.15 9.63
CA GLN A 128 6.30 5.87 9.29
C GLN A 128 6.44 7.40 9.36
N SER A 129 7.23 7.93 10.31
CA SER A 129 7.48 9.36 10.44
C SER A 129 8.18 9.96 9.20
N LYS A 130 8.91 9.16 8.43
CA LYS A 130 9.61 9.60 7.22
C LYS A 130 8.68 9.69 6.00
N THR A 131 7.58 8.96 6.01
CA THR A 131 6.58 8.97 4.92
C THR A 131 5.44 9.97 5.15
N MET A 132 5.22 10.42 6.38
CA MET A 132 4.17 11.39 6.74
C MET A 132 4.27 12.72 5.95
N PRO A 133 5.44 13.38 5.82
CA PRO A 133 5.53 14.62 5.04
C PRO A 133 5.15 14.42 3.57
N ALA A 134 5.56 13.30 2.99
CA ALA A 134 5.23 12.97 1.61
C ALA A 134 3.73 12.73 1.41
N LEU A 135 3.07 12.07 2.36
CA LEU A 135 1.64 11.90 2.36
C LEU A 135 0.94 13.27 2.34
N PHE A 136 1.34 14.17 3.22
CA PHE A 136 0.77 15.52 3.26
C PHE A 136 0.95 16.26 1.93
N VAL A 137 2.16 16.28 1.38
CA VAL A 137 2.46 16.95 0.11
C VAL A 137 1.67 16.31 -1.04
N SER A 138 1.68 14.97 -1.14
CA SER A 138 1.04 14.27 -2.25
C SER A 138 -0.47 14.48 -2.27
N TYR A 139 -1.15 14.37 -1.13
CA TYR A 139 -2.61 14.43 -1.09
C TYR A 139 -3.15 15.84 -0.89
N TRP A 140 -2.59 16.62 0.04
CA TRP A 140 -3.14 17.94 0.38
C TRP A 140 -2.63 19.05 -0.52
N MET A 141 -1.33 19.02 -0.86
CA MET A 141 -0.74 20.09 -1.67
C MET A 141 -0.86 19.86 -3.18
N LEU A 142 -0.90 18.61 -3.64
CA LEU A 142 -0.92 18.29 -5.07
C LEU A 142 -2.25 17.68 -5.51
N ALA A 143 -2.66 16.54 -4.93
CA ALA A 143 -3.84 15.81 -5.39
C ALA A 143 -5.14 16.63 -5.23
N LEU A 144 -5.36 17.23 -4.08
CA LEU A 144 -6.57 18.00 -3.80
C LEU A 144 -6.70 19.23 -4.70
N PRO A 145 -5.70 20.13 -4.84
CA PRO A 145 -5.79 21.27 -5.75
C PRO A 145 -5.98 20.87 -7.21
N VAL A 146 -5.26 19.84 -7.67
CA VAL A 146 -5.40 19.35 -9.06
C VAL A 146 -6.78 18.74 -9.26
N GLY A 147 -7.28 17.92 -8.34
CA GLY A 147 -8.62 17.34 -8.40
C GLY A 147 -9.71 18.41 -8.46
N VAL A 148 -9.63 19.42 -7.59
CA VAL A 148 -10.56 20.57 -7.57
C VAL A 148 -10.48 21.35 -8.88
N PHE A 149 -9.28 21.64 -9.37
CA PHE A 149 -9.11 22.33 -10.65
C PHE A 149 -9.77 21.55 -11.80
N LEU A 150 -9.53 20.24 -11.91
CA LEU A 150 -10.14 19.40 -12.94
C LEU A 150 -11.65 19.32 -12.80
N ALA A 151 -12.14 19.13 -11.59
CA ALA A 151 -13.57 19.01 -11.34
C ALA A 151 -14.36 20.28 -11.69
N PHE A 152 -13.86 21.46 -11.29
CA PHE A 152 -14.59 22.73 -11.42
C PHE A 152 -14.18 23.54 -12.65
N LYS A 153 -12.88 23.71 -12.91
CA LYS A 153 -12.41 24.52 -14.06
C LYS A 153 -12.53 23.76 -15.37
N ARG A 154 -12.20 22.48 -15.39
CA ARG A 154 -12.30 21.61 -16.58
C ARG A 154 -13.67 20.96 -16.71
N LYS A 155 -14.58 21.18 -15.76
CA LYS A 155 -15.96 20.63 -15.74
C LYS A 155 -16.01 19.10 -15.79
N MET A 156 -14.94 18.41 -15.31
CA MET A 156 -14.88 16.95 -15.30
C MET A 156 -15.67 16.34 -14.13
N SER A 157 -16.33 17.16 -13.31
CA SER A 157 -17.15 16.69 -12.20
C SER A 157 -16.43 15.69 -11.30
N LEU A 158 -17.06 14.57 -10.97
CA LEU A 158 -16.50 13.53 -10.10
C LEU A 158 -15.22 12.88 -10.67
N MET A 159 -15.14 12.70 -11.98
CA MET A 159 -13.96 12.18 -12.67
C MET A 159 -12.70 13.00 -12.34
N GLY A 160 -12.82 14.33 -12.32
CA GLY A 160 -11.69 15.21 -12.00
C GLY A 160 -11.14 15.01 -10.59
N LEU A 161 -12.01 14.77 -9.61
CA LEU A 161 -11.61 14.47 -8.22
C LEU A 161 -10.89 13.15 -8.14
N TRP A 162 -11.37 12.11 -8.81
CA TRP A 162 -10.71 10.80 -8.85
C TRP A 162 -9.34 10.83 -9.55
N ILE A 163 -9.19 11.62 -10.60
CA ILE A 163 -7.87 11.83 -11.24
C ILE A 163 -6.91 12.51 -10.26
N GLY A 164 -7.38 13.49 -9.49
CA GLY A 164 -6.58 14.09 -8.44
C GLY A 164 -6.14 13.09 -7.37
N MET A 165 -7.06 12.23 -6.90
CA MET A 165 -6.73 11.17 -5.93
C MET A 165 -5.73 10.17 -6.51
N LEU A 166 -5.90 9.74 -7.77
CA LEU A 166 -4.97 8.86 -8.45
C LEU A 166 -3.55 9.45 -8.52
N LEU A 167 -3.45 10.74 -8.83
CA LEU A 167 -2.17 11.47 -8.79
C LEU A 167 -1.54 11.43 -7.39
N GLY A 168 -2.33 11.65 -6.35
CA GLY A 168 -1.86 11.60 -4.96
C GLY A 168 -1.30 10.23 -4.57
N VAL A 169 -2.05 9.15 -4.85
CA VAL A 169 -1.60 7.77 -4.62
C VAL A 169 -0.32 7.50 -5.40
N PHE A 170 -0.26 7.88 -6.67
CA PHE A 170 0.90 7.66 -7.52
C PHE A 170 2.16 8.34 -6.97
N LEU A 171 2.07 9.63 -6.65
CA LEU A 171 3.20 10.38 -6.10
C LEU A 171 3.64 9.84 -4.74
N HIS A 172 2.70 9.51 -3.86
CA HIS A 172 3.01 8.93 -2.57
C HIS A 172 3.64 7.53 -2.71
N THR A 173 3.16 6.70 -3.64
CA THR A 173 3.76 5.39 -3.92
C THR A 173 5.20 5.52 -4.39
N ILE A 174 5.49 6.45 -5.31
CA ILE A 174 6.87 6.71 -5.75
C ILE A 174 7.74 7.12 -4.58
N TRP A 175 7.25 8.01 -3.71
CA TRP A 175 8.01 8.41 -2.53
C TRP A 175 8.28 7.24 -1.59
N VAL A 176 7.28 6.42 -1.29
CA VAL A 176 7.45 5.26 -0.42
C VAL A 176 8.40 4.22 -1.04
N LEU A 177 8.31 4.00 -2.36
CA LEU A 177 9.28 3.17 -3.09
C LEU A 177 10.70 3.73 -2.96
N PHE A 178 10.85 5.04 -3.09
CA PHE A 178 12.13 5.69 -2.89
C PHE A 178 12.63 5.52 -1.45
N VAL A 179 11.76 5.59 -0.47
CA VAL A 179 12.07 5.33 0.94
C VAL A 179 12.51 3.89 1.17
N VAL A 180 11.84 2.91 0.56
CA VAL A 180 12.14 1.47 0.76
C VAL A 180 13.36 1.01 -0.04
N PHE A 181 13.51 1.46 -1.29
CA PHE A 181 14.53 0.95 -2.22
C PHE A 181 15.60 1.97 -2.61
N GLY A 182 15.42 3.24 -2.27
CA GLY A 182 16.27 4.35 -2.74
C GLY A 182 17.73 4.26 -2.31
N GLY A 183 18.00 3.49 -1.25
CA GLY A 183 19.36 3.26 -0.78
C GLY A 183 20.24 2.50 -1.77
N GLU A 184 19.67 1.60 -2.56
CA GLU A 184 20.41 0.85 -3.58
C GLU A 184 20.51 1.60 -4.91
N ILE A 185 19.47 2.41 -5.26
CA ILE A 185 19.36 3.09 -6.55
C ILE A 185 20.09 4.45 -6.56
N PHE A 186 20.12 5.16 -5.42
CA PHE A 186 20.65 6.53 -5.32
C PHE A 186 21.80 6.66 -4.31
N LYS A 187 22.78 5.82 -4.38
CA LYS A 187 23.95 5.77 -3.50
C LYS A 187 24.75 7.10 -3.34
N ASN A 188 24.38 8.14 -4.07
CA ASN A 188 25.12 9.42 -4.12
C ASN A 188 24.34 10.67 -3.64
N SER A 189 23.14 10.54 -3.09
CA SER A 189 22.39 11.69 -2.58
C SER A 189 22.52 11.81 -1.07
N LYS A 190 23.19 12.86 -0.58
CA LYS A 190 23.43 13.12 0.86
C LYS A 190 22.16 13.10 1.72
N TRP A 191 20.99 13.35 1.15
CA TRP A 191 19.73 13.42 1.87
C TRP A 191 19.09 12.05 2.11
N THR A 192 19.40 11.08 1.26
CA THR A 192 18.93 9.68 1.34
C THR A 192 19.85 8.81 2.18
N ILE A 193 21.12 9.18 2.28
CA ILE A 193 22.18 8.35 2.85
C ILE A 193 21.96 8.12 4.35
N ASP A 194 21.61 9.14 5.12
CA ASP A 194 21.64 9.05 6.58
C ASP A 194 20.62 8.05 7.18
N TRP A 195 19.43 7.95 6.61
CA TRP A 195 18.42 7.03 7.17
C TRP A 195 18.39 5.68 6.46
N VAL A 196 18.73 5.60 5.16
CA VAL A 196 18.95 4.33 4.48
C VAL A 196 20.18 3.62 5.05
N GLU A 197 21.27 4.34 5.32
CA GLU A 197 22.41 3.80 6.06
C GLU A 197 22.01 3.38 7.47
N ALA A 198 21.16 4.13 8.17
CA ALA A 198 20.65 3.74 9.47
C ALA A 198 19.81 2.44 9.42
N VAL A 199 18.96 2.28 8.38
CA VAL A 199 18.21 1.02 8.14
C VAL A 199 19.16 -0.11 7.79
N LEU A 200 20.09 0.11 6.84
CA LEU A 200 21.05 -0.92 6.43
C LEU A 200 21.96 -1.30 7.59
N ARG A 201 22.47 -0.35 8.37
CA ARG A 201 23.25 -0.64 9.58
C ARG A 201 22.44 -1.38 10.63
N ALA A 202 21.16 -1.03 10.82
CA ALA A 202 20.27 -1.77 11.72
C ALA A 202 20.06 -3.23 11.24
N PHE A 203 19.90 -3.42 9.93
CA PHE A 203 19.81 -4.75 9.33
C PHE A 203 21.16 -5.52 9.40
N GLU A 204 22.29 -4.87 9.13
CA GLU A 204 23.62 -5.46 9.23
C GLU A 204 23.97 -5.84 10.67
N LEU A 205 23.68 -4.97 11.64
CA LEU A 205 23.89 -5.26 13.05
C LEU A 205 22.98 -6.40 13.57
N ALA A 206 21.77 -6.51 13.03
CA ALA A 206 20.88 -7.59 13.38
C ALA A 206 21.34 -8.93 12.73
N VAL A 207 21.83 -8.90 11.49
CA VAL A 207 22.42 -10.09 10.84
C VAL A 207 23.68 -10.56 11.58
N ALA A 208 24.58 -9.64 11.94
CA ALA A 208 25.80 -9.99 12.67
C ALA A 208 25.47 -10.63 14.05
N ARG A 209 24.41 -10.18 14.73
CA ARG A 209 23.98 -10.78 16.00
C ARG A 209 23.30 -12.14 15.84
N ASP A 210 22.59 -12.39 14.72
CA ASP A 210 22.04 -13.71 14.43
C ASP A 210 23.17 -14.70 14.13
N ASP A 211 24.20 -14.28 13.38
CA ASP A 211 25.37 -15.11 13.08
C ASP A 211 26.19 -15.44 14.38
N GLU A 212 26.26 -14.48 15.33
CA GLU A 212 26.94 -14.68 16.63
C GLU A 212 26.16 -15.62 17.58
N LYS A 213 24.82 -15.58 17.51
CA LYS A 213 23.97 -16.50 18.27
C LYS A 213 24.02 -17.93 17.74
N ASP A 214 23.93 -18.08 16.41
CA ASP A 214 24.03 -19.39 15.77
C ASP A 214 25.39 -20.04 16.08
N ALA A 215 26.48 -19.24 16.15
CA ALA A 215 27.81 -19.72 16.55
C ALA A 215 27.90 -20.10 18.03
N SER A 216 27.21 -19.40 18.93
CA SER A 216 27.20 -19.73 20.37
C SER A 216 26.38 -20.99 20.67
N THR A 217 25.27 -21.20 19.94
CA THR A 217 24.42 -22.39 20.13
C THR A 217 25.12 -23.67 19.67
N THR A 218 25.89 -23.59 18.59
CA THR A 218 26.67 -24.76 18.13
C THR A 218 27.83 -25.15 19.08
N VAL A 219 28.37 -24.17 19.80
CA VAL A 219 29.43 -24.46 20.80
C VAL A 219 28.82 -25.09 22.05
N ASP A 220 27.66 -24.63 22.49
CA ASP A 220 26.95 -25.19 23.65
C ASP A 220 26.48 -26.64 23.36
N ASP A 221 25.99 -26.93 22.12
CA ASP A 221 25.58 -28.26 21.69
C ASP A 221 26.81 -29.24 21.61
N ASP A 222 27.95 -28.75 21.13
CA ASP A 222 29.19 -29.56 21.07
C ASP A 222 29.77 -29.87 22.47
N GLU A 223 29.65 -28.94 23.45
CA GLU A 223 30.07 -29.16 24.85
C GLU A 223 29.14 -30.15 25.60
N GLU A 224 27.81 -30.12 25.33
CA GLU A 224 26.86 -31.09 25.88
C GLU A 224 27.06 -32.50 25.32
N GLU A 225 27.42 -32.67 24.02
CA GLU A 225 27.72 -33.98 23.45
C GLU A 225 29.03 -34.54 23.98
N GLU A 226 30.07 -33.72 24.26
CA GLU A 226 31.32 -34.18 24.85
C GLU A 226 31.14 -34.61 26.35
N GLU A 227 30.27 -33.98 27.12
CA GLU A 227 29.94 -34.37 28.50
C GLU A 227 29.13 -35.67 28.56
N GLU A 228 28.23 -35.95 27.59
CA GLU A 228 27.50 -37.23 27.50
C GLU A 228 28.37 -38.42 27.07
N GLU A 229 29.48 -38.22 26.35
CA GLU A 229 30.43 -39.30 25.98
C GLU A 229 31.40 -39.66 27.09
N GLU A 230 31.57 -38.79 28.10
CA GLU A 230 32.50 -39.09 29.26
C GLU A 230 31.80 -39.78 30.44
N GLU A 231 30.44 -39.90 30.50
CA GLU A 231 29.69 -40.65 31.52
C GLU A 231 29.41 -42.12 31.08
#